data_d056aa3db5fac18af4f9162510271b5d
#
_entry.id   d056aa3db5fac18af4f9162510271b5d
#
_cell.length_a   1.000
_cell.length_b   1.000
_cell.length_c   1.000
_cell.angle_alpha   90.00
_cell.angle_beta   90.00
_cell.angle_gamma   90.00
#
_symmetry.space_group_name_H-M   'P 1'
#
loop_
_entity.id
_entity.type
_entity.pdbx_description
1 polymer ?
#
loop_
_entity_poly.entity_id
_entity_poly.type
_entity_poly.pdbx_seq_one_letter_code
_entity_poly.pdbx_strand_id
1 'polypeptide(L)'
;MAKHFEFTGDERVFEGVTVHRIRALVDLPELNVVAGDVGGWVESEDNLAESAWVMDEAVVCQDARVMDSAVVSGNAVVSGQAKVSGSVVVTDNAQVADGAKVSGSAVVSGQSQVRGKAKVNGSVTIMDNAQVCDDVELAGVITVSVNALVCGNALVTGEVLVTDNAQVRDDVEISGKVKFLGNAQVFGSALISGSCRIEDDAQVFEHAELYGRVRVKDRAQVHGSAVVYGKVKIKGKSNVH
;
A
#
# COMPACT_ATOMS: atom_id res chain seq x y z
N MET A 1 -2.76 3.37 29.45
CA MET A 1 -1.62 4.27 29.16
C MET A 1 -2.04 5.69 29.47
N ALA A 2 -1.10 6.58 29.78
CA ALA A 2 -1.44 7.99 29.94
C ALA A 2 -1.87 8.56 28.59
N LYS A 3 -2.90 9.40 28.57
CA LYS A 3 -3.42 10.07 27.39
C LYS A 3 -2.34 11.04 26.85
N HIS A 4 -1.95 10.94 25.59
CA HIS A 4 -0.89 11.77 25.01
C HIS A 4 -1.41 12.98 24.23
N PHE A 5 -2.73 13.11 24.05
CA PHE A 5 -3.39 14.23 23.41
C PHE A 5 -4.72 14.59 24.08
N GLU A 6 -5.24 15.78 23.78
CA GLU A 6 -6.58 16.25 24.12
C GLU A 6 -7.25 16.87 22.90
N PHE A 7 -8.56 17.07 22.96
CA PHE A 7 -9.29 17.86 21.97
C PHE A 7 -9.15 19.36 22.28
N THR A 8 -8.91 20.16 21.24
CA THR A 8 -8.78 21.63 21.39
C THR A 8 -10.11 22.34 21.63
N GLY A 9 -11.22 21.70 21.28
CA GLY A 9 -12.56 22.27 21.19
C GLY A 9 -12.97 22.69 19.77
N ASP A 10 -12.04 22.70 18.82
CA ASP A 10 -12.35 22.92 17.42
C ASP A 10 -12.95 21.65 16.80
N GLU A 11 -14.03 21.81 16.04
CA GLU A 11 -14.77 20.73 15.41
C GLU A 11 -15.07 21.04 13.95
N ARG A 12 -15.13 20.01 13.13
CA ARG A 12 -15.67 20.09 11.76
C ARG A 12 -16.38 18.81 11.36
N VAL A 13 -17.26 18.88 10.36
CA VAL A 13 -17.88 17.70 9.76
C VAL A 13 -17.01 17.25 8.58
N PHE A 14 -16.61 15.98 8.59
CA PHE A 14 -15.90 15.32 7.51
C PHE A 14 -16.64 14.04 7.12
N GLU A 15 -17.09 13.94 5.86
CA GLU A 15 -17.86 12.80 5.32
C GLU A 15 -19.03 12.33 6.21
N GLY A 16 -19.70 13.30 6.87
CA GLY A 16 -20.88 13.04 7.70
C GLY A 16 -20.58 12.68 9.17
N VAL A 17 -19.34 12.62 9.58
CA VAL A 17 -18.92 12.45 10.98
C VAL A 17 -18.29 13.73 11.53
N THR A 18 -18.46 13.98 12.82
CA THR A 18 -17.81 15.11 13.50
C THR A 18 -16.40 14.71 13.90
N VAL A 19 -15.41 15.47 13.46
CA VAL A 19 -14.00 15.28 13.85
C VAL A 19 -13.50 16.46 14.67
N HIS A 20 -12.64 16.18 15.62
CA HIS A 20 -12.10 17.11 16.59
C HIS A 20 -10.61 17.36 16.36
N ARG A 21 -10.20 18.61 16.44
CA ARG A 21 -8.79 18.99 16.40
C ARG A 21 -8.08 18.51 17.67
N ILE A 22 -6.87 17.95 17.54
CA ILE A 22 -6.11 17.47 18.69
C ILE A 22 -4.96 18.38 19.08
N ARG A 23 -4.51 18.29 20.34
CA ARG A 23 -3.32 18.96 20.89
C ARG A 23 -2.50 17.98 21.70
N ALA A 24 -1.18 18.00 21.53
CA ALA A 24 -0.26 17.16 22.29
C ALA A 24 -0.22 17.54 23.78
N LEU A 25 -0.31 16.56 24.65
CA LEU A 25 -0.16 16.71 26.11
C LEU A 25 1.26 16.41 26.57
N VAL A 26 2.04 15.71 25.76
CA VAL A 26 3.42 15.28 26.05
C VAL A 26 4.29 15.45 24.81
N ASP A 27 5.60 15.51 25.02
CA ASP A 27 6.55 15.49 23.92
C ASP A 27 6.59 14.09 23.28
N LEU A 28 6.62 14.05 21.95
CA LEU A 28 6.86 12.85 21.15
C LEU A 28 8.14 13.08 20.31
N PRO A 29 9.32 12.92 20.90
CA PRO A 29 10.58 13.36 20.28
C PRO A 29 10.88 12.67 18.95
N GLU A 30 10.49 11.41 18.79
CA GLU A 30 10.70 10.64 17.55
C GLU A 30 9.88 11.20 16.37
N LEU A 31 8.82 11.97 16.68
CA LEU A 31 7.94 12.59 15.69
C LEU A 31 8.13 14.11 15.59
N ASN A 32 9.08 14.68 16.34
CA ASN A 32 9.30 16.13 16.48
C ASN A 32 8.04 16.89 16.93
N VAL A 33 7.24 16.30 17.80
CA VAL A 33 6.04 16.92 18.40
C VAL A 33 6.37 17.32 19.83
N VAL A 34 6.02 18.56 20.20
CA VAL A 34 6.21 19.11 21.53
C VAL A 34 4.85 19.27 22.22
N ALA A 35 4.81 19.14 23.54
CA ALA A 35 3.60 19.37 24.31
C ALA A 35 3.01 20.76 24.02
N GLY A 36 1.74 20.82 23.67
CA GLY A 36 1.04 22.02 23.21
C GLY A 36 0.90 22.15 21.68
N ASP A 37 1.64 21.38 20.90
CA ASP A 37 1.49 21.37 19.44
C ASP A 37 0.09 20.93 19.02
N VAL A 38 -0.45 21.64 18.03
CA VAL A 38 -1.75 21.36 17.45
C VAL A 38 -1.57 20.33 16.33
N GLY A 39 -2.28 19.22 16.43
CA GLY A 39 -2.27 18.16 15.45
C GLY A 39 -3.39 18.25 14.41
N GLY A 40 -3.72 17.13 13.77
CA GLY A 40 -4.81 16.99 12.81
C GLY A 40 -6.17 16.70 13.46
N TRP A 41 -6.98 15.89 12.81
CA TRP A 41 -8.37 15.67 13.16
C TRP A 41 -8.66 14.21 13.44
N VAL A 42 -9.32 13.92 14.55
CA VAL A 42 -9.79 12.58 14.89
C VAL A 42 -11.27 12.63 15.31
N GLU A 43 -12.01 11.56 15.05
CA GLU A 43 -13.41 11.48 15.46
C GLU A 43 -13.54 11.16 16.95
N SER A 44 -12.70 10.27 17.45
CA SER A 44 -12.74 9.83 18.85
C SER A 44 -11.34 9.57 19.40
N GLU A 45 -11.25 9.42 20.74
CA GLU A 45 -9.98 9.06 21.39
C GLU A 45 -9.50 7.66 21.02
N ASP A 46 -10.40 6.77 20.61
CA ASP A 46 -10.07 5.39 20.20
C ASP A 46 -9.35 5.31 18.86
N ASN A 47 -9.38 6.39 18.06
CA ASN A 47 -8.70 6.44 16.76
C ASN A 47 -7.18 6.52 16.87
N LEU A 48 -6.64 6.98 18.01
CA LEU A 48 -5.21 7.24 18.17
C LEU A 48 -4.70 6.63 19.47
N ALA A 49 -3.68 5.80 19.39
CA ALA A 49 -3.11 5.11 20.54
C ALA A 49 -1.58 5.20 20.57
N GLU A 50 -1.02 4.99 21.77
CA GLU A 50 0.41 4.95 22.05
C GLU A 50 1.11 6.28 21.73
N SER A 51 2.09 6.29 20.80
CA SER A 51 2.81 7.50 20.37
C SER A 51 2.40 7.95 18.97
N ALA A 52 1.35 7.36 18.40
CA ALA A 52 0.88 7.71 17.06
C ALA A 52 0.39 9.16 17.01
N TRP A 53 0.56 9.81 15.87
CA TRP A 53 0.21 11.23 15.76
C TRP A 53 -0.45 11.55 14.41
N VAL A 54 -1.38 12.49 14.46
CA VAL A 54 -2.05 13.07 13.29
C VAL A 54 -1.63 14.52 13.17
N MET A 55 -1.16 14.95 12.00
CA MET A 55 -0.65 16.30 11.72
C MET A 55 -1.49 17.00 10.65
N ASP A 56 -1.27 18.30 10.53
CA ASP A 56 -1.81 19.16 9.48
C ASP A 56 -3.34 19.09 9.37
N GLU A 57 -3.87 18.78 8.20
CA GLU A 57 -5.29 18.62 7.94
C GLU A 57 -5.73 17.14 7.81
N ALA A 58 -4.83 16.20 8.14
CA ALA A 58 -5.11 14.78 8.09
C ALA A 58 -6.26 14.38 9.02
N VAL A 59 -7.01 13.37 8.62
CA VAL A 59 -8.21 12.90 9.31
C VAL A 59 -8.11 11.42 9.63
N VAL A 60 -8.43 11.05 10.87
CA VAL A 60 -8.65 9.65 11.27
C VAL A 60 -10.06 9.54 11.84
N CYS A 61 -10.90 8.71 11.26
CA CYS A 61 -12.31 8.65 11.63
C CYS A 61 -12.91 7.24 11.54
N GLN A 62 -14.15 7.11 11.96
CA GLN A 62 -14.88 5.85 12.09
C GLN A 62 -14.16 4.90 13.05
N ASP A 63 -14.12 3.60 12.75
CA ASP A 63 -13.44 2.60 13.58
C ASP A 63 -11.93 2.47 13.27
N ALA A 64 -11.36 3.42 12.52
CA ALA A 64 -9.96 3.40 12.15
C ALA A 64 -9.04 3.61 13.36
N ARG A 65 -7.91 2.91 13.37
CA ARG A 65 -6.94 2.99 14.46
C ARG A 65 -5.53 3.22 13.96
N VAL A 66 -4.89 4.24 14.51
CA VAL A 66 -3.47 4.56 14.27
C VAL A 66 -2.72 4.34 15.58
N MET A 67 -1.68 3.53 15.57
CA MET A 67 -1.02 3.01 16.77
C MET A 67 0.51 3.01 16.64
N ASP A 68 1.20 2.67 17.73
CA ASP A 68 2.66 2.66 17.84
C ASP A 68 3.27 4.04 17.57
N SER A 69 4.19 4.16 16.60
CA SER A 69 4.81 5.43 16.17
C SER A 69 4.34 5.85 14.78
N ALA A 70 3.14 5.44 14.39
CA ALA A 70 2.60 5.78 13.06
C ALA A 70 2.19 7.25 12.98
N VAL A 71 2.40 7.84 11.80
CA VAL A 71 2.09 9.25 11.51
C VAL A 71 1.13 9.34 10.35
N VAL A 72 0.10 10.17 10.53
CA VAL A 72 -0.82 10.57 9.46
C VAL A 72 -0.71 12.08 9.28
N SER A 73 -0.36 12.56 8.09
CA SER A 73 -0.07 13.99 7.85
C SER A 73 -0.59 14.50 6.51
N GLY A 74 -0.43 15.79 6.25
CA GLY A 74 -0.95 16.44 5.05
C GLY A 74 -2.47 16.47 5.04
N ASN A 75 -3.09 15.99 3.98
CA ASN A 75 -4.54 15.81 3.83
C ASN A 75 -4.92 14.31 3.82
N ALA A 76 -4.06 13.46 4.35
CA ALA A 76 -4.30 12.01 4.32
C ALA A 76 -5.52 11.62 5.16
N VAL A 77 -6.18 10.56 4.73
CA VAL A 77 -7.39 10.05 5.41
C VAL A 77 -7.19 8.59 5.79
N VAL A 78 -7.44 8.28 7.05
CA VAL A 78 -7.52 6.90 7.55
C VAL A 78 -8.94 6.67 8.09
N SER A 79 -9.71 5.78 7.47
CA SER A 79 -11.14 5.63 7.77
C SER A 79 -11.61 4.17 7.74
N GLY A 80 -12.90 3.94 8.00
CA GLY A 80 -13.46 2.60 8.06
C GLY A 80 -12.97 1.83 9.27
N GLN A 81 -12.53 0.61 9.08
CA GLN A 81 -11.93 -0.26 10.10
C GLN A 81 -10.41 -0.41 9.89
N ALA A 82 -9.81 0.56 9.20
CA ALA A 82 -8.40 0.53 8.86
C ALA A 82 -7.50 0.53 10.11
N LYS A 83 -6.39 -0.20 10.02
CA LYS A 83 -5.39 -0.24 11.10
C LYS A 83 -4.03 0.14 10.54
N VAL A 84 -3.43 1.17 11.12
CA VAL A 84 -2.11 1.67 10.79
C VAL A 84 -1.23 1.56 12.02
N SER A 85 -0.11 0.82 11.94
CA SER A 85 0.74 0.53 13.12
C SER A 85 2.21 0.39 12.76
N GLY A 86 3.09 0.42 13.75
CA GLY A 86 4.54 0.43 13.56
C GLY A 86 5.07 1.83 13.27
N SER A 87 6.05 1.95 12.38
CA SER A 87 6.62 3.24 11.93
C SER A 87 6.07 3.64 10.56
N VAL A 88 4.76 3.47 10.38
CA VAL A 88 4.08 3.79 9.12
C VAL A 88 3.86 5.29 8.98
N VAL A 89 4.08 5.80 7.77
CA VAL A 89 3.75 7.19 7.40
C VAL A 89 2.66 7.17 6.33
N VAL A 90 1.53 7.83 6.61
CA VAL A 90 0.47 8.11 5.63
C VAL A 90 0.42 9.61 5.42
N THR A 91 0.69 10.09 4.21
CA THR A 91 0.90 11.52 3.97
C THR A 91 0.32 12.01 2.65
N ASP A 92 0.43 13.30 2.38
CA ASP A 92 -0.10 14.00 1.20
C ASP A 92 -1.64 13.90 1.14
N ASN A 93 -2.21 13.28 0.09
CA ASN A 93 -3.64 13.02 -0.08
C ASN A 93 -3.93 11.51 -0.08
N ALA A 94 -3.07 10.73 0.55
CA ALA A 94 -3.20 9.27 0.59
C ALA A 94 -4.41 8.82 1.41
N GLN A 95 -4.98 7.68 1.03
CA GLN A 95 -6.14 7.11 1.70
C GLN A 95 -5.87 5.68 2.14
N VAL A 96 -6.16 5.38 3.41
CA VAL A 96 -6.16 4.02 3.96
C VAL A 96 -7.56 3.77 4.53
N ALA A 97 -8.32 2.89 3.93
CA ALA A 97 -9.74 2.77 4.24
C ALA A 97 -10.24 1.32 4.36
N ASP A 98 -11.53 1.17 4.63
CA ASP A 98 -12.23 -0.11 4.81
C ASP A 98 -11.62 -0.95 5.94
N GLY A 99 -11.20 -2.19 5.67
CA GLY A 99 -10.55 -3.07 6.61
C GLY A 99 -9.03 -3.23 6.40
N ALA A 100 -8.41 -2.30 5.68
CA ALA A 100 -6.98 -2.34 5.34
C ALA A 100 -6.09 -2.34 6.58
N LYS A 101 -4.99 -3.08 6.52
CA LYS A 101 -3.99 -3.15 7.59
C LYS A 101 -2.63 -2.78 7.04
N VAL A 102 -2.08 -1.67 7.52
CA VAL A 102 -0.75 -1.19 7.11
C VAL A 102 0.17 -1.21 8.34
N SER A 103 1.29 -1.91 8.22
CA SER A 103 2.22 -2.12 9.34
C SER A 103 3.69 -2.16 8.91
N GLY A 104 4.60 -2.22 9.88
CA GLY A 104 6.04 -2.20 9.63
C GLY A 104 6.59 -0.79 9.45
N SER A 105 7.33 -0.56 8.38
CA SER A 105 7.91 0.75 8.02
C SER A 105 7.38 1.21 6.66
N ALA A 106 6.07 1.06 6.44
CA ALA A 106 5.46 1.41 5.17
C ALA A 106 5.25 2.92 5.02
N VAL A 107 5.30 3.38 3.77
CA VAL A 107 4.97 4.76 3.39
C VAL A 107 3.83 4.73 2.36
N VAL A 108 2.76 5.44 2.66
CA VAL A 108 1.60 5.61 1.77
C VAL A 108 1.46 7.11 1.50
N SER A 109 1.69 7.54 0.26
CA SER A 109 1.81 8.97 -0.07
C SER A 109 1.21 9.33 -1.44
N GLY A 110 1.22 10.62 -1.80
CA GLY A 110 0.62 11.11 -3.03
C GLY A 110 -0.91 11.06 -2.98
N GLN A 111 -1.55 10.53 -4.00
CA GLN A 111 -3.00 10.26 -4.08
C GLN A 111 -3.28 8.76 -4.01
N SER A 112 -2.35 8.00 -3.43
CA SER A 112 -2.44 6.54 -3.40
C SER A 112 -3.56 6.06 -2.48
N GLN A 113 -4.04 4.85 -2.74
CA GLN A 113 -5.16 4.26 -2.00
C GLN A 113 -4.85 2.83 -1.58
N VAL A 114 -5.07 2.54 -0.30
CA VAL A 114 -5.02 1.19 0.26
C VAL A 114 -6.40 0.87 0.84
N ARG A 115 -7.11 -0.07 0.24
CA ARG A 115 -8.53 -0.33 0.55
C ARG A 115 -8.85 -1.82 0.67
N GLY A 116 -10.12 -2.11 0.96
CA GLY A 116 -10.61 -3.49 1.11
C GLY A 116 -10.09 -4.11 2.39
N LYS A 117 -9.52 -5.30 2.31
CA LYS A 117 -8.87 -5.99 3.42
C LYS A 117 -7.36 -6.13 3.19
N ALA A 118 -6.80 -5.27 2.36
CA ALA A 118 -5.39 -5.32 1.99
C ALA A 118 -4.49 -5.32 3.23
N LYS A 119 -3.48 -6.17 3.20
CA LYS A 119 -2.46 -6.28 4.26
C LYS A 119 -1.12 -5.84 3.70
N VAL A 120 -0.58 -4.77 4.25
CA VAL A 120 0.71 -4.20 3.87
C VAL A 120 1.65 -4.30 5.06
N ASN A 121 2.75 -5.03 4.91
CA ASN A 121 3.74 -5.23 5.97
C ASN A 121 5.17 -5.20 5.44
N GLY A 122 6.09 -4.62 6.19
CA GLY A 122 7.51 -4.51 5.83
C GLY A 122 7.89 -3.11 5.37
N SER A 123 8.88 -3.01 4.50
CA SER A 123 9.34 -1.73 3.90
C SER A 123 8.60 -1.50 2.58
N VAL A 124 7.31 -1.21 2.66
CA VAL A 124 6.46 -1.03 1.48
C VAL A 124 6.24 0.45 1.22
N THR A 125 6.43 0.87 -0.03
CA THR A 125 6.14 2.23 -0.49
C THR A 125 5.02 2.20 -1.51
N ILE A 126 3.92 2.91 -1.22
CA ILE A 126 2.78 3.07 -2.12
C ILE A 126 2.63 4.57 -2.35
N MET A 127 2.82 5.03 -3.59
CA MET A 127 2.90 6.46 -3.88
C MET A 127 2.22 6.86 -5.20
N ASP A 128 2.18 8.15 -5.45
CA ASP A 128 1.56 8.76 -6.63
C ASP A 128 0.05 8.45 -6.69
N ASN A 129 -0.46 7.81 -7.74
CA ASN A 129 -1.86 7.40 -7.89
C ASN A 129 -2.04 5.87 -7.73
N ALA A 130 -1.08 5.20 -7.12
CA ALA A 130 -1.09 3.74 -6.98
C ALA A 130 -2.28 3.25 -6.15
N GLN A 131 -2.79 2.09 -6.50
CA GLN A 131 -3.91 1.48 -5.79
C GLN A 131 -3.58 0.06 -5.35
N VAL A 132 -3.86 -0.24 -4.07
CA VAL A 132 -3.79 -1.57 -3.48
C VAL A 132 -5.15 -1.87 -2.85
N CYS A 133 -5.82 -2.89 -3.31
CA CYS A 133 -7.21 -3.14 -2.91
C CYS A 133 -7.55 -4.63 -2.74
N ASP A 134 -8.77 -4.89 -2.31
CA ASP A 134 -9.35 -6.20 -2.06
C ASP A 134 -8.62 -6.97 -0.94
N ASP A 135 -8.27 -8.23 -1.13
CA ASP A 135 -7.63 -9.09 -0.13
C ASP A 135 -6.11 -9.25 -0.34
N VAL A 136 -5.45 -8.28 -1.00
CA VAL A 136 -4.01 -8.30 -1.32
C VAL A 136 -3.14 -8.39 -0.07
N GLU A 137 -2.09 -9.20 -0.15
CA GLU A 137 -1.02 -9.24 0.86
C GLU A 137 0.32 -8.79 0.26
N LEU A 138 0.88 -7.68 0.77
CA LEU A 138 2.21 -7.18 0.43
C LEU A 138 3.15 -7.39 1.62
N ALA A 139 4.24 -8.16 1.44
CA ALA A 139 5.21 -8.41 2.51
C ALA A 139 6.65 -8.41 2.01
N GLY A 140 7.44 -7.42 2.39
CA GLY A 140 8.85 -7.34 1.98
C GLY A 140 9.33 -5.93 1.69
N VAL A 141 10.16 -5.78 0.66
CA VAL A 141 10.61 -4.49 0.12
C VAL A 141 9.88 -4.24 -1.20
N ILE A 142 8.75 -3.55 -1.13
CA ILE A 142 7.84 -3.44 -2.26
C ILE A 142 7.59 -1.97 -2.58
N THR A 143 7.61 -1.63 -3.86
CA THR A 143 7.19 -0.31 -4.33
C THR A 143 6.03 -0.47 -5.31
N VAL A 144 4.93 0.23 -5.05
CA VAL A 144 3.78 0.37 -5.95
C VAL A 144 3.61 1.86 -6.24
N SER A 145 3.77 2.28 -7.49
CA SER A 145 3.86 3.71 -7.81
C SER A 145 3.26 4.09 -9.16
N VAL A 146 3.17 5.37 -9.42
CA VAL A 146 2.59 5.99 -10.61
C VAL A 146 1.08 5.67 -10.69
N ASN A 147 0.62 4.88 -11.63
CA ASN A 147 -0.79 4.46 -11.75
C ASN A 147 -0.92 2.94 -11.58
N ALA A 148 0.04 2.31 -10.90
CA ALA A 148 0.05 0.87 -10.73
C ALA A 148 -1.14 0.38 -9.89
N LEU A 149 -1.66 -0.77 -10.26
CA LEU A 149 -2.78 -1.42 -9.59
C LEU A 149 -2.38 -2.80 -9.09
N VAL A 150 -2.59 -3.05 -7.80
CA VAL A 150 -2.47 -4.40 -7.20
C VAL A 150 -3.78 -4.71 -6.50
N CYS A 151 -4.53 -5.71 -6.97
CA CYS A 151 -5.84 -6.04 -6.42
C CYS A 151 -6.16 -7.56 -6.52
N GLY A 152 -7.32 -7.97 -6.03
CA GLY A 152 -7.71 -9.36 -5.93
C GLY A 152 -7.19 -10.01 -4.66
N ASN A 153 -6.74 -11.26 -4.74
CA ASN A 153 -6.16 -12.02 -3.63
C ASN A 153 -4.63 -12.18 -3.81
N ALA A 154 -3.98 -11.22 -4.49
CA ALA A 154 -2.57 -11.34 -4.85
C ALA A 154 -1.67 -11.39 -3.62
N LEU A 155 -0.74 -12.34 -3.60
CA LEU A 155 0.32 -12.46 -2.61
C LEU A 155 1.65 -11.99 -3.20
N VAL A 156 2.16 -10.88 -2.72
CA VAL A 156 3.39 -10.26 -3.22
C VAL A 156 4.44 -10.22 -2.12
N THR A 157 5.53 -10.94 -2.32
CA THR A 157 6.63 -11.05 -1.34
C THR A 157 7.99 -10.80 -1.98
N GLY A 158 8.98 -10.42 -1.15
CA GLY A 158 10.37 -10.21 -1.60
C GLY A 158 10.69 -8.76 -1.98
N GLU A 159 11.47 -8.56 -3.05
CA GLU A 159 11.85 -7.25 -3.57
C GLU A 159 11.08 -6.98 -4.88
N VAL A 160 9.94 -6.27 -4.80
CA VAL A 160 9.03 -6.13 -5.95
C VAL A 160 8.78 -4.67 -6.29
N LEU A 161 8.83 -4.36 -7.58
CA LEU A 161 8.48 -3.06 -8.14
C LEU A 161 7.29 -3.21 -9.09
N VAL A 162 6.20 -2.52 -8.80
CA VAL A 162 5.03 -2.38 -9.68
C VAL A 162 4.88 -0.89 -9.97
N THR A 163 5.08 -0.47 -11.20
CA THR A 163 5.08 0.96 -11.54
C THR A 163 4.48 1.24 -12.92
N ASP A 164 4.39 2.49 -13.29
CA ASP A 164 3.73 2.98 -14.51
C ASP A 164 2.22 2.63 -14.49
N ASN A 165 1.71 1.92 -15.48
CA ASN A 165 0.32 1.45 -15.54
C ASN A 165 0.24 -0.08 -15.33
N ALA A 166 1.26 -0.67 -14.71
CA ALA A 166 1.31 -2.11 -14.51
C ALA A 166 0.18 -2.59 -13.58
N GLN A 167 -0.34 -3.77 -13.86
CA GLN A 167 -1.46 -4.34 -13.12
C GLN A 167 -1.14 -5.76 -12.65
N VAL A 168 -1.35 -6.01 -11.37
CA VAL A 168 -1.32 -7.33 -10.75
C VAL A 168 -2.70 -7.58 -10.17
N ARG A 169 -3.38 -8.65 -10.60
CA ARG A 169 -4.77 -8.91 -10.24
C ARG A 169 -5.03 -10.38 -9.95
N ASP A 170 -6.18 -10.64 -9.38
CA ASP A 170 -6.70 -11.99 -9.09
C ASP A 170 -5.83 -12.75 -8.07
N ASP A 171 -5.60 -14.05 -8.24
CA ASP A 171 -4.93 -14.93 -7.28
C ASP A 171 -3.43 -15.10 -7.58
N VAL A 172 -2.76 -14.03 -8.03
CA VAL A 172 -1.35 -14.07 -8.44
C VAL A 172 -0.42 -14.21 -7.25
N GLU A 173 0.57 -15.10 -7.35
CA GLU A 173 1.65 -15.23 -6.36
C GLU A 173 2.98 -14.72 -6.91
N ILE A 174 3.59 -13.74 -6.24
CA ILE A 174 4.86 -13.15 -6.63
C ILE A 174 5.86 -13.27 -5.50
N SER A 175 7.05 -13.78 -5.82
CA SER A 175 8.16 -13.86 -4.86
C SER A 175 9.51 -13.57 -5.50
N GLY A 176 10.48 -13.12 -4.69
CA GLY A 176 11.84 -12.85 -5.15
C GLY A 176 12.05 -11.41 -5.63
N LYS A 177 12.83 -11.22 -6.70
CA LYS A 177 13.16 -9.88 -7.23
C LYS A 177 12.44 -9.62 -8.55
N VAL A 178 11.23 -9.07 -8.49
CA VAL A 178 10.36 -8.96 -9.65
C VAL A 178 10.04 -7.51 -9.99
N LYS A 179 9.98 -7.18 -11.30
CA LYS A 179 9.63 -5.85 -11.77
C LYS A 179 8.52 -5.93 -12.82
N PHE A 180 7.50 -5.11 -12.61
CA PHE A 180 6.40 -4.87 -13.54
C PHE A 180 6.45 -3.40 -13.97
N LEU A 181 6.58 -3.14 -15.27
CA LEU A 181 6.83 -1.82 -15.83
C LEU A 181 5.94 -1.59 -17.07
N GLY A 182 5.67 -0.33 -17.40
CA GLY A 182 4.83 0.01 -18.53
C GLY A 182 3.38 -0.37 -18.32
N ASN A 183 2.76 -1.04 -19.27
CA ASN A 183 1.39 -1.53 -19.20
C ASN A 183 1.34 -3.04 -18.92
N ALA A 184 2.37 -3.60 -18.31
CA ALA A 184 2.46 -5.03 -18.02
C ALA A 184 1.26 -5.52 -17.18
N GLN A 185 0.71 -6.66 -17.54
CA GLN A 185 -0.43 -7.24 -16.82
C GLN A 185 -0.12 -8.66 -16.37
N VAL A 186 -0.41 -8.91 -15.09
CA VAL A 186 -0.32 -10.25 -14.51
C VAL A 186 -1.63 -10.54 -13.78
N PHE A 187 -2.29 -11.64 -14.15
CA PHE A 187 -3.60 -11.97 -13.61
C PHE A 187 -3.91 -13.47 -13.65
N GLY A 188 -5.09 -13.86 -13.17
CA GLY A 188 -5.45 -15.26 -12.98
C GLY A 188 -4.75 -15.86 -11.78
N SER A 189 -4.19 -17.04 -11.91
CA SER A 189 -3.44 -17.75 -10.85
C SER A 189 -1.96 -17.92 -11.25
N ALA A 190 -1.38 -16.89 -11.85
CA ALA A 190 0.01 -16.92 -12.31
C ALA A 190 0.99 -16.93 -11.13
N LEU A 191 2.06 -17.72 -11.25
CA LEU A 191 3.12 -17.81 -10.26
C LEU A 191 4.43 -17.24 -10.81
N ILE A 192 4.97 -16.22 -10.15
CA ILE A 192 6.21 -15.57 -10.59
C ILE A 192 7.23 -15.56 -9.46
N SER A 193 8.36 -16.22 -9.70
CA SER A 193 9.44 -16.26 -8.70
C SER A 193 10.84 -16.09 -9.30
N GLY A 194 11.78 -15.69 -8.43
CA GLY A 194 13.16 -15.48 -8.83
C GLY A 194 13.46 -14.04 -9.22
N SER A 195 14.11 -13.81 -10.37
CA SER A 195 14.52 -12.46 -10.83
C SER A 195 13.84 -12.11 -12.16
N CYS A 196 12.53 -11.90 -12.11
CA CYS A 196 11.70 -11.72 -13.30
C CYS A 196 11.46 -10.24 -13.62
N ARG A 197 11.24 -9.97 -14.92
CA ARG A 197 10.86 -8.63 -15.39
C ARG A 197 9.80 -8.75 -16.48
N ILE A 198 8.64 -8.17 -16.21
CA ILE A 198 7.52 -8.09 -17.14
C ILE A 198 7.34 -6.61 -17.47
N GLU A 199 7.41 -6.25 -18.74
CA GLU A 199 7.47 -4.85 -19.17
C GLU A 199 6.74 -4.59 -20.47
N ASP A 200 6.55 -3.32 -20.80
CA ASP A 200 5.82 -2.83 -21.96
C ASP A 200 4.34 -3.26 -21.91
N ASP A 201 3.78 -3.90 -22.95
CA ASP A 201 2.42 -4.41 -22.99
C ASP A 201 2.36 -5.94 -22.76
N ALA A 202 3.37 -6.51 -22.11
CA ALA A 202 3.46 -7.95 -21.88
C ALA A 202 2.40 -8.46 -20.90
N GLN A 203 1.93 -9.69 -21.12
CA GLN A 203 0.92 -10.32 -20.28
C GLN A 203 1.38 -11.69 -19.79
N VAL A 204 1.10 -11.97 -18.50
CA VAL A 204 1.30 -13.28 -17.89
C VAL A 204 0.00 -13.63 -17.17
N PHE A 205 -0.66 -14.71 -17.55
CA PHE A 205 -2.00 -14.99 -17.02
C PHE A 205 -2.38 -16.46 -16.97
N GLU A 206 -3.58 -16.73 -16.49
CA GLU A 206 -4.08 -18.09 -16.19
C GLU A 206 -3.19 -18.77 -15.14
N HIS A 207 -2.63 -19.95 -15.45
CA HIS A 207 -1.77 -20.72 -14.55
C HIS A 207 -0.30 -20.69 -14.98
N ALA A 208 0.12 -19.62 -15.67
CA ALA A 208 1.49 -19.50 -16.15
C ALA A 208 2.49 -19.37 -15.01
N GLU A 209 3.61 -20.07 -15.12
CA GLU A 209 4.66 -20.10 -14.10
C GLU A 209 5.98 -19.56 -14.66
N LEU A 210 6.57 -18.58 -13.99
CA LEU A 210 7.86 -18.00 -14.35
C LEU A 210 8.87 -18.19 -13.21
N TYR A 211 9.97 -18.87 -13.49
CA TYR A 211 11.03 -19.15 -12.52
C TYR A 211 12.41 -18.71 -12.99
N GLY A 212 13.22 -18.15 -12.12
CA GLY A 212 14.62 -17.80 -12.39
C GLY A 212 14.78 -16.40 -12.97
N ARG A 213 15.43 -16.22 -14.12
CA ARG A 213 15.71 -14.92 -14.74
C ARG A 213 14.91 -14.72 -16.01
N VAL A 214 13.61 -14.61 -15.88
CA VAL A 214 12.71 -14.48 -17.04
C VAL A 214 12.41 -13.00 -17.32
N ARG A 215 12.48 -12.63 -18.61
CA ARG A 215 12.05 -11.32 -19.09
C ARG A 215 10.98 -11.47 -20.16
N VAL A 216 9.79 -10.96 -19.89
CA VAL A 216 8.67 -10.92 -20.84
C VAL A 216 8.43 -9.45 -21.21
N LYS A 217 8.44 -9.11 -22.50
CA LYS A 217 8.34 -7.74 -22.94
C LYS A 217 7.65 -7.54 -24.29
N ASP A 218 7.50 -6.31 -24.71
CA ASP A 218 6.79 -5.87 -25.90
C ASP A 218 5.29 -6.26 -25.79
N ARG A 219 4.76 -7.13 -26.64
CA ARG A 219 3.39 -7.67 -26.60
C ARG A 219 3.37 -9.16 -26.41
N ALA A 220 4.40 -9.70 -25.76
CA ALA A 220 4.50 -11.14 -25.54
C ALA A 220 3.48 -11.59 -24.48
N GLN A 221 2.95 -12.76 -24.67
CA GLN A 221 2.00 -13.41 -23.77
C GLN A 221 2.56 -14.73 -23.28
N VAL A 222 2.40 -15.01 -21.98
CA VAL A 222 2.67 -16.30 -21.35
C VAL A 222 1.42 -16.69 -20.60
N HIS A 223 0.80 -17.80 -20.96
CA HIS A 223 -0.50 -18.16 -20.40
C HIS A 223 -0.75 -19.67 -20.42
N GLY A 224 -1.98 -20.10 -20.15
CA GLY A 224 -2.33 -21.51 -20.04
C GLY A 224 -1.63 -22.14 -18.85
N SER A 225 -0.97 -23.25 -19.08
CA SER A 225 -0.13 -23.95 -18.08
C SER A 225 1.36 -23.85 -18.44
N ALA A 226 1.77 -22.77 -19.12
CA ALA A 226 3.14 -22.58 -19.54
C ALA A 226 4.09 -22.47 -18.34
N VAL A 227 5.17 -23.23 -18.35
CA VAL A 227 6.24 -23.16 -17.35
C VAL A 227 7.53 -22.67 -18.02
N VAL A 228 7.96 -21.47 -17.64
CA VAL A 228 9.18 -20.83 -18.19
C VAL A 228 10.21 -20.73 -17.07
N TYR A 229 11.36 -21.33 -17.26
CA TYR A 229 12.42 -21.35 -16.25
C TYR A 229 13.80 -21.01 -16.78
N GLY A 230 14.72 -20.64 -15.90
CA GLY A 230 16.11 -20.33 -16.22
C GLY A 230 16.31 -18.89 -16.70
N LYS A 231 17.23 -18.69 -17.66
CA LYS A 231 17.53 -17.36 -18.23
C LYS A 231 16.87 -17.24 -19.59
N VAL A 232 15.66 -16.72 -19.63
CA VAL A 232 14.81 -16.67 -20.84
C VAL A 232 14.37 -15.23 -21.11
N LYS A 233 14.30 -14.89 -22.41
CA LYS A 233 13.72 -13.63 -22.89
C LYS A 233 12.64 -13.91 -23.93
N ILE A 234 11.39 -13.57 -23.60
CA ILE A 234 10.23 -13.66 -24.46
C ILE A 234 9.88 -12.23 -24.92
N LYS A 235 9.72 -11.99 -26.22
CA LYS A 235 9.55 -10.64 -26.78
C LYS A 235 8.69 -10.62 -28.05
N GLY A 236 8.37 -9.42 -28.51
CA GLY A 236 7.60 -9.19 -29.71
C GLY A 236 6.13 -9.55 -29.51
N LYS A 237 5.60 -10.41 -30.35
CA LYS A 237 4.24 -10.98 -30.26
C LYS A 237 4.27 -12.46 -29.95
N SER A 238 5.31 -12.92 -29.24
CA SER A 238 5.42 -14.34 -28.85
C SER A 238 4.24 -14.75 -27.96
N ASN A 239 3.73 -15.92 -28.21
CA ASN A 239 2.68 -16.55 -27.44
C ASN A 239 3.20 -17.90 -26.92
N VAL A 240 3.25 -18.05 -25.60
CA VAL A 240 3.75 -19.26 -24.90
C VAL A 240 2.62 -19.79 -24.04
N HIS A 241 2.25 -21.05 -24.26
CA HIS A 241 1.13 -21.71 -23.56
C HIS A 241 1.44 -23.19 -23.29
#